data_78b59989311cdff5a94f7b6424c92089
#
_entry.id   78b59989311cdff5a94f7b6424c92089
#
_cell.length_a   1.000
_cell.length_b   1.000
_cell.length_c   1.000
_cell.angle_alpha   90.00
_cell.angle_beta   90.00
_cell.angle_gamma   90.00
#
_symmetry.space_group_name_H-M   'P 1'
#
loop_
_entity.id
_entity.type
_entity.pdbx_description
1 polymer ?
#
loop_
_entity_poly.entity_id
_entity_poly.type
_entity_poly.pdbx_seq_one_letter_code
_entity_poly.pdbx_strand_id
1 'polypeptide(L)'
;MKKLLFVLVASSAFLMATAQSVHFGVKAGVNIASLKVENGDDFDTKASFNAGGLAHIHVTQHFAIQPELLFSGQGGSYKVGNNTGHINLTYLNIPVLAQYMFGDGFRLETGPQVGFLLGAKSKVNKVTVDVKDSYKTSDVSWAFGAGYVSDMGLGVDIRYNLGLTNINDASNTDVQNRVFSAGLFYQFMDHHKK
;
A
#
# COMPACT_ATOMS: atom_id res chain seq x y z
N MET A 1 -6.86 30.15 -10.36
CA MET A 1 -8.16 29.52 -10.06
C MET A 1 -8.02 28.07 -9.59
N LYS A 2 -7.25 27.15 -10.26
CA LYS A 2 -7.09 25.74 -9.82
C LYS A 2 -6.44 25.59 -8.44
N LYS A 3 -5.48 26.44 -8.08
CA LYS A 3 -4.81 26.43 -6.75
C LYS A 3 -5.74 26.87 -5.60
N LEU A 4 -6.66 27.81 -5.88
CA LEU A 4 -7.64 28.26 -4.89
C LEU A 4 -8.71 27.18 -4.61
N LEU A 5 -9.11 26.43 -5.64
CA LEU A 5 -10.04 25.31 -5.49
C LEU A 5 -9.45 24.19 -4.64
N PHE A 6 -8.15 23.91 -4.80
CA PHE A 6 -7.44 22.89 -4.01
C PHE A 6 -7.33 23.27 -2.53
N VAL A 7 -7.08 24.55 -2.24
CA VAL A 7 -7.05 25.09 -0.87
C VAL A 7 -8.44 25.08 -0.24
N LEU A 8 -9.50 25.37 -1.01
CA LEU A 8 -10.88 25.36 -0.50
C LEU A 8 -11.35 23.92 -0.19
N VAL A 9 -11.01 22.95 -1.03
CA VAL A 9 -11.31 21.52 -0.79
C VAL A 9 -10.50 20.97 0.40
N ALA A 10 -9.24 21.36 0.54
CA ALA A 10 -8.41 20.97 1.69
C ALA A 10 -8.92 21.59 3.00
N SER A 11 -9.36 22.84 2.99
CA SER A 11 -9.89 23.51 4.19
C SER A 11 -11.28 23.01 4.59
N SER A 12 -12.13 22.62 3.65
CA SER A 12 -13.44 22.02 3.97
C SER A 12 -13.31 20.61 4.53
N ALA A 13 -12.31 19.85 4.11
CA ALA A 13 -11.99 18.54 4.69
C ALA A 13 -11.49 18.67 6.15
N PHE A 14 -10.77 19.74 6.49
CA PHE A 14 -10.29 20.00 7.86
C PHE A 14 -11.43 20.40 8.82
N LEU A 15 -12.48 21.09 8.33
CA LEU A 15 -13.59 21.52 9.18
C LEU A 15 -14.57 20.39 9.53
N MET A 16 -14.59 19.31 8.77
CA MET A 16 -15.39 18.10 9.09
C MET A 16 -14.71 17.18 10.13
N ALA A 17 -13.44 17.38 10.42
CA ALA A 17 -12.67 16.51 11.31
C ALA A 17 -13.00 16.71 12.82
N THR A 18 -13.69 17.78 13.19
CA THR A 18 -13.93 18.12 14.61
C THR A 18 -15.08 17.34 15.28
N ALA A 19 -15.86 16.55 14.52
CA ALA A 19 -16.93 15.72 15.07
C ALA A 19 -16.70 14.21 14.85
N GLN A 20 -15.56 13.81 14.26
CA GLN A 20 -15.27 12.42 13.92
C GLN A 20 -14.20 11.85 14.86
N SER A 21 -14.42 10.63 15.35
CA SER A 21 -13.39 9.91 16.08
C SER A 21 -12.28 9.49 15.12
N VAL A 22 -11.05 9.93 15.40
CA VAL A 22 -9.85 9.55 14.63
C VAL A 22 -8.97 8.68 15.52
N HIS A 23 -8.71 7.46 15.08
CA HIS A 23 -7.80 6.55 15.74
C HIS A 23 -6.53 6.42 14.93
N PHE A 24 -5.40 6.83 15.48
CA PHE A 24 -4.10 6.55 14.88
C PHE A 24 -3.67 5.13 15.17
N GLY A 25 -2.77 4.59 14.34
CA GLY A 25 -2.28 3.25 14.53
C GLY A 25 -0.96 2.99 13.80
N VAL A 26 -0.41 1.83 14.08
CA VAL A 26 0.78 1.30 13.42
C VAL A 26 0.45 -0.04 12.78
N LYS A 27 1.13 -0.36 11.68
CA LYS A 27 0.91 -1.57 10.89
C LYS A 27 2.24 -2.17 10.48
N ALA A 28 2.31 -3.49 10.47
CA ALA A 28 3.41 -4.24 9.87
C ALA A 28 2.89 -5.54 9.26
N GLY A 29 3.51 -5.99 8.16
CA GLY A 29 3.06 -7.17 7.46
C GLY A 29 4.06 -7.70 6.45
N VAL A 30 3.66 -8.80 5.81
CA VAL A 30 4.39 -9.43 4.73
C VAL A 30 3.71 -9.13 3.39
N ASN A 31 4.51 -8.97 2.34
CA ASN A 31 4.10 -8.83 0.97
C ASN A 31 4.54 -10.05 0.16
N ILE A 32 3.65 -10.54 -0.68
CA ILE A 32 3.97 -11.44 -1.79
C ILE A 32 3.75 -10.63 -3.06
N ALA A 33 4.84 -10.18 -3.67
CA ALA A 33 4.83 -9.30 -4.81
C ALA A 33 5.27 -10.02 -6.08
N SER A 34 4.73 -9.62 -7.22
CA SER A 34 5.17 -10.00 -8.56
C SER A 34 5.08 -8.80 -9.50
N LEU A 35 5.78 -8.89 -10.62
CA LEU A 35 5.71 -7.90 -11.71
C LEU A 35 5.05 -8.57 -12.91
N LYS A 36 3.92 -8.01 -13.33
CA LYS A 36 3.23 -8.44 -14.55
C LYS A 36 3.81 -7.70 -15.73
N VAL A 37 4.20 -8.45 -16.78
CA VAL A 37 4.79 -7.91 -18.02
C VAL A 37 3.76 -8.04 -19.13
N GLU A 38 3.43 -6.95 -19.79
CA GLU A 38 2.53 -6.98 -20.94
C GLU A 38 3.23 -7.64 -22.14
N ASN A 39 2.61 -8.66 -22.71
CA ASN A 39 3.11 -9.44 -23.85
C ASN A 39 4.47 -10.14 -23.59
N GLY A 40 4.78 -10.48 -22.33
CA GLY A 40 5.99 -11.18 -21.91
C GLY A 40 5.73 -12.16 -20.78
N ASP A 41 6.80 -12.81 -20.32
CA ASP A 41 6.72 -13.68 -19.15
C ASP A 41 6.67 -12.84 -17.86
N ASP A 42 5.70 -13.13 -17.01
CA ASP A 42 5.58 -12.49 -15.69
C ASP A 42 6.74 -12.90 -14.79
N PHE A 43 7.13 -12.01 -13.88
CA PHE A 43 8.10 -12.35 -12.87
C PHE A 43 7.47 -13.28 -11.83
N ASP A 44 8.26 -14.23 -11.36
CA ASP A 44 7.90 -15.06 -10.22
C ASP A 44 7.67 -14.21 -8.97
N THR A 45 6.87 -14.73 -8.04
CA THR A 45 6.57 -14.04 -6.79
C THR A 45 7.81 -13.90 -5.89
N LYS A 46 7.82 -12.84 -5.11
CA LYS A 46 8.85 -12.56 -4.12
C LYS A 46 8.24 -12.11 -2.81
N ALA A 47 8.70 -12.70 -1.71
CA ALA A 47 8.33 -12.28 -0.37
C ALA A 47 9.14 -11.05 0.07
N SER A 48 8.47 -10.12 0.74
CA SER A 48 9.06 -8.93 1.35
C SER A 48 8.18 -8.47 2.51
N PHE A 49 8.40 -7.26 3.03
CA PHE A 49 7.64 -6.74 4.17
C PHE A 49 7.10 -5.33 3.89
N ASN A 50 6.12 -4.93 4.68
CA ASN A 50 5.65 -3.54 4.77
C ASN A 50 5.52 -3.14 6.24
N ALA A 51 5.69 -1.84 6.52
CA ALA A 51 5.46 -1.27 7.85
C ALA A 51 5.17 0.22 7.75
N GLY A 52 4.36 0.74 8.66
CA GLY A 52 4.06 2.17 8.71
C GLY A 52 2.97 2.55 9.67
N GLY A 53 2.35 3.70 9.40
CA GLY A 53 1.29 4.27 10.21
C GLY A 53 -0.03 4.38 9.45
N LEU A 54 -1.11 4.45 10.20
CA LEU A 54 -2.46 4.64 9.68
C LEU A 54 -3.23 5.64 10.56
N ALA A 55 -4.24 6.27 9.95
CA ALA A 55 -5.25 7.05 10.65
C ALA A 55 -6.63 6.51 10.22
N HIS A 56 -7.39 5.99 11.16
CA HIS A 56 -8.73 5.49 10.92
C HIS A 56 -9.74 6.55 11.34
N ILE A 57 -10.46 7.09 10.36
CA ILE A 57 -11.38 8.23 10.50
C ILE A 57 -12.80 7.73 10.30
N HIS A 58 -13.60 7.67 11.37
CA HIS A 58 -15.00 7.30 11.28
C HIS A 58 -15.80 8.40 10.59
N VAL A 59 -16.43 8.09 9.48
CA VAL A 59 -17.38 8.99 8.78
C VAL A 59 -18.80 8.75 9.26
N THR A 60 -19.15 7.48 9.47
CA THR A 60 -20.43 7.04 10.07
C THR A 60 -20.18 5.82 10.95
N GLN A 61 -21.22 5.25 11.55
CA GLN A 61 -21.11 3.99 12.32
C GLN A 61 -20.60 2.80 11.49
N HIS A 62 -20.82 2.81 10.17
CA HIS A 62 -20.44 1.72 9.28
C HIS A 62 -19.38 2.09 8.25
N PHE A 63 -19.06 3.37 8.09
CA PHE A 63 -18.09 3.84 7.11
C PHE A 63 -16.93 4.60 7.75
N ALA A 64 -15.73 4.27 7.31
CA ALA A 64 -14.51 4.99 7.67
C ALA A 64 -13.64 5.26 6.44
N ILE A 65 -12.77 6.25 6.55
CA ILE A 65 -11.68 6.51 5.60
C ILE A 65 -10.38 6.26 6.34
N GLN A 66 -9.49 5.49 5.74
CA GLN A 66 -8.21 5.14 6.35
C GLN A 66 -7.04 5.50 5.42
N PRO A 67 -6.49 6.72 5.52
CA PRO A 67 -5.18 7.01 4.94
C PRO A 67 -4.08 6.29 5.72
N GLU A 68 -3.08 5.81 4.97
CA GLU A 68 -1.91 5.14 5.52
C GLU A 68 -0.63 5.72 4.91
N LEU A 69 0.49 5.54 5.60
CA LEU A 69 1.83 5.81 5.11
C LEU A 69 2.69 4.58 5.38
N LEU A 70 3.08 3.85 4.32
CA LEU A 70 3.74 2.56 4.43
C LEU A 70 5.06 2.52 3.67
N PHE A 71 6.13 2.13 4.33
CA PHE A 71 7.31 1.58 3.66
C PHE A 71 6.97 0.17 3.19
N SER A 72 7.18 -0.12 1.90
CA SER A 72 6.75 -1.37 1.27
C SER A 72 7.84 -1.91 0.36
N GLY A 73 8.32 -3.11 0.66
CA GLY A 73 9.13 -3.89 -0.25
C GLY A 73 8.24 -4.57 -1.28
N GLN A 74 8.62 -4.50 -2.57
CA GLN A 74 7.92 -5.07 -3.72
C GLN A 74 8.92 -5.63 -4.73
N GLY A 75 8.45 -6.00 -5.92
CA GLY A 75 9.28 -6.51 -7.00
C GLY A 75 8.95 -7.95 -7.35
N GLY A 76 9.90 -8.66 -7.92
CA GLY A 76 9.70 -10.03 -8.39
C GLY A 76 11.02 -10.79 -8.50
N SER A 77 10.91 -12.07 -8.83
CA SER A 77 12.05 -12.95 -9.09
C SER A 77 12.04 -13.38 -10.56
N TYR A 78 13.20 -13.71 -11.10
CA TYR A 78 13.35 -14.18 -12.48
C TYR A 78 14.51 -15.16 -12.58
N LYS A 79 14.49 -16.03 -13.60
CA LYS A 79 15.55 -17.02 -13.81
C LYS A 79 16.61 -16.49 -14.76
N VAL A 80 17.89 -16.71 -14.40
CA VAL A 80 19.07 -16.39 -15.23
C VAL A 80 19.92 -17.66 -15.32
N GLY A 81 19.69 -18.48 -16.36
CA GLY A 81 20.28 -19.81 -16.44
C GLY A 81 19.88 -20.66 -15.24
N ASN A 82 20.86 -21.18 -14.49
CA ASN A 82 20.62 -21.97 -13.27
C ASN A 82 20.46 -21.12 -12.00
N ASN A 83 20.51 -19.79 -12.09
CA ASN A 83 20.43 -18.90 -10.93
C ASN A 83 19.08 -18.17 -10.90
N THR A 84 18.70 -17.74 -9.69
CA THR A 84 17.54 -16.87 -9.50
C THR A 84 18.00 -15.43 -9.27
N GLY A 85 17.51 -14.53 -10.11
CA GLY A 85 17.64 -13.10 -9.95
C GLY A 85 16.43 -12.51 -9.21
N HIS A 86 16.62 -11.42 -8.50
CA HIS A 86 15.57 -10.72 -7.76
C HIS A 86 15.61 -9.23 -8.09
N ILE A 87 14.46 -8.68 -8.46
CA ILE A 87 14.23 -7.24 -8.47
C ILE A 87 13.65 -6.85 -7.12
N ASN A 88 14.34 -5.94 -6.44
CA ASN A 88 13.92 -5.41 -5.15
C ASN A 88 13.53 -3.95 -5.33
N LEU A 89 12.24 -3.66 -5.23
CA LEU A 89 11.69 -2.31 -5.27
C LEU A 89 11.29 -1.90 -3.86
N THR A 90 11.70 -0.71 -3.45
CA THR A 90 11.32 -0.13 -2.16
C THR A 90 10.47 1.11 -2.42
N TYR A 91 9.25 1.11 -1.93
CA TYR A 91 8.28 2.18 -2.09
C TYR A 91 7.89 2.83 -0.76
N LEU A 92 7.57 4.10 -0.83
CA LEU A 92 6.72 4.78 0.14
C LEU A 92 5.30 4.83 -0.45
N ASN A 93 4.39 4.05 0.12
CA ASN A 93 3.01 3.95 -0.35
C ASN A 93 2.07 4.81 0.52
N ILE A 94 1.15 5.47 -0.14
CA ILE A 94 0.10 6.29 0.47
C ILE A 94 -1.25 5.78 -0.04
N PRO A 95 -1.81 4.72 0.55
CA PRO A 95 -3.18 4.31 0.29
C PRO A 95 -4.18 5.23 1.00
N VAL A 96 -5.33 5.46 0.37
CA VAL A 96 -6.51 6.09 0.99
C VAL A 96 -7.67 5.13 0.79
N LEU A 97 -8.05 4.44 1.86
CA LEU A 97 -9.01 3.37 1.81
C LEU A 97 -10.38 3.82 2.33
N ALA A 98 -11.41 3.54 1.59
CA ALA A 98 -12.77 3.51 2.10
C ALA A 98 -13.01 2.14 2.76
N GLN A 99 -13.51 2.15 3.97
CA GLN A 99 -13.81 0.94 4.74
C GLN A 99 -15.28 0.87 5.06
N TYR A 100 -15.87 -0.30 4.86
CA TYR A 100 -17.19 -0.64 5.37
C TYR A 100 -17.03 -1.59 6.55
N MET A 101 -17.54 -1.16 7.71
CA MET A 101 -17.42 -1.88 8.97
C MET A 101 -18.73 -2.64 9.23
N PHE A 102 -18.61 -3.95 9.36
CA PHE A 102 -19.68 -4.78 9.90
C PHE A 102 -19.61 -4.76 11.43
N GLY A 103 -20.69 -5.05 12.12
CA GLY A 103 -20.64 -5.29 13.56
C GLY A 103 -19.50 -6.27 13.90
N ASP A 104 -19.06 -6.28 15.14
CA ASP A 104 -18.06 -7.24 15.66
C ASP A 104 -16.61 -7.06 15.11
N GLY A 105 -16.26 -5.90 14.55
CA GLY A 105 -14.89 -5.54 14.17
C GLY A 105 -14.43 -5.98 12.79
N PHE A 106 -15.26 -6.72 12.03
CA PHE A 106 -14.95 -7.09 10.65
C PHE A 106 -15.13 -5.89 9.71
N ARG A 107 -14.23 -5.77 8.72
CA ARG A 107 -14.28 -4.69 7.73
C ARG A 107 -13.87 -5.15 6.34
N LEU A 108 -14.45 -4.53 5.32
CA LEU A 108 -13.98 -4.58 3.94
C LEU A 108 -13.37 -3.22 3.59
N GLU A 109 -12.35 -3.23 2.76
CA GLU A 109 -11.66 -2.00 2.38
C GLU A 109 -11.33 -1.98 0.89
N THR A 110 -11.40 -0.79 0.30
CA THR A 110 -10.99 -0.56 -1.08
C THR A 110 -10.59 0.90 -1.27
N GLY A 111 -9.69 1.17 -2.20
CA GLY A 111 -9.30 2.53 -2.53
C GLY A 111 -8.02 2.65 -3.32
N PRO A 112 -7.73 3.87 -3.79
CA PRO A 112 -6.51 4.18 -4.52
C PRO A 112 -5.28 4.18 -3.60
N GLN A 113 -4.14 3.83 -4.18
CA GLN A 113 -2.83 3.94 -3.57
C GLN A 113 -1.86 4.61 -4.54
N VAL A 114 -1.10 5.58 -4.06
CA VAL A 114 0.04 6.15 -4.77
C VAL A 114 1.32 5.68 -4.09
N GLY A 115 2.26 5.15 -4.87
CA GLY A 115 3.57 4.72 -4.43
C GLY A 115 4.68 5.61 -5.00
N PHE A 116 5.66 5.95 -4.18
CA PHE A 116 6.87 6.65 -4.59
C PHE A 116 8.07 5.72 -4.45
N LEU A 117 8.78 5.48 -5.55
CA LEU A 117 9.95 4.61 -5.59
C LEU A 117 11.15 5.26 -4.88
N LEU A 118 11.55 4.69 -3.76
CA LEU A 118 12.71 5.14 -3.00
C LEU A 118 14.00 4.49 -3.49
N GLY A 119 13.93 3.23 -3.94
CA GLY A 119 15.08 2.51 -4.46
C GLY A 119 14.69 1.27 -5.25
N ALA A 120 15.52 0.90 -6.23
CA ALA A 120 15.37 -0.33 -7.00
C ALA A 120 16.75 -1.01 -7.16
N LYS A 121 16.82 -2.29 -6.82
CA LYS A 121 18.05 -3.08 -6.91
C LYS A 121 17.80 -4.41 -7.59
N SER A 122 18.63 -4.75 -8.57
CA SER A 122 18.70 -6.10 -9.15
C SER A 122 19.79 -6.88 -8.43
N LYS A 123 19.45 -8.08 -7.96
CA LYS A 123 20.39 -8.99 -7.27
C LYS A 123 20.41 -10.34 -7.97
N VAL A 124 21.60 -10.74 -8.44
CA VAL A 124 21.84 -12.08 -8.99
C VAL A 124 23.06 -12.65 -8.25
N ASN A 125 22.90 -13.78 -7.59
CA ASN A 125 23.91 -14.35 -6.71
C ASN A 125 24.39 -13.35 -5.64
N LYS A 126 25.70 -12.99 -5.68
CA LYS A 126 26.33 -12.02 -4.77
C LYS A 126 26.43 -10.61 -5.35
N VAL A 127 26.07 -10.43 -6.62
CA VAL A 127 26.15 -9.11 -7.30
C VAL A 127 24.83 -8.37 -7.11
N THR A 128 24.92 -7.14 -6.65
CA THR A 128 23.76 -6.24 -6.52
C THR A 128 24.07 -4.97 -7.33
N VAL A 129 23.16 -4.62 -8.21
CA VAL A 129 23.25 -3.44 -9.08
C VAL A 129 22.05 -2.54 -8.78
N ASP A 130 22.30 -1.23 -8.68
CA ASP A 130 21.22 -0.24 -8.64
C ASP A 130 20.61 -0.12 -10.04
N VAL A 131 19.28 -0.22 -10.11
CA VAL A 131 18.51 -0.16 -11.35
C VAL A 131 17.37 0.86 -11.25
N LYS A 132 17.48 1.82 -10.34
CA LYS A 132 16.41 2.78 -10.06
C LYS A 132 16.01 3.59 -11.29
N ASP A 133 16.97 3.97 -12.12
CA ASP A 133 16.76 4.76 -13.35
C ASP A 133 16.00 3.97 -14.43
N SER A 134 15.85 2.66 -14.27
CA SER A 134 15.03 1.80 -15.15
C SER A 134 13.56 1.76 -14.76
N TYR A 135 13.19 2.40 -13.67
CA TYR A 135 11.82 2.38 -13.13
C TYR A 135 11.29 3.78 -12.89
N LYS A 136 10.01 3.98 -13.16
CA LYS A 136 9.31 5.24 -12.89
C LYS A 136 9.26 5.53 -11.39
N THR A 137 9.37 6.79 -11.05
CA THR A 137 9.39 7.25 -9.65
C THR A 137 8.04 7.06 -8.95
N SER A 138 6.93 7.06 -9.70
CA SER A 138 5.58 6.95 -9.17
C SER A 138 4.85 5.72 -9.72
N ASP A 139 4.07 5.09 -8.87
CA ASP A 139 3.18 3.97 -9.19
C ASP A 139 1.79 4.23 -8.62
N VAL A 140 0.75 3.96 -9.41
CA VAL A 140 -0.64 4.05 -8.96
C VAL A 140 -1.24 2.66 -8.99
N SER A 141 -1.89 2.28 -7.91
CA SER A 141 -2.56 1.00 -7.76
C SER A 141 -3.93 1.17 -7.11
N TRP A 142 -4.73 0.14 -7.18
CA TRP A 142 -6.01 0.04 -6.49
C TRP A 142 -5.98 -1.12 -5.50
N ALA A 143 -6.34 -0.83 -4.26
CA ALA A 143 -6.35 -1.78 -3.16
C ALA A 143 -7.74 -2.38 -2.95
N PHE A 144 -7.79 -3.69 -2.68
CA PHE A 144 -8.96 -4.43 -2.20
C PHE A 144 -8.53 -5.25 -1.00
N GLY A 145 -9.28 -5.21 0.08
CA GLY A 145 -8.90 -5.93 1.28
C GLY A 145 -10.05 -6.21 2.23
N ALA A 146 -9.71 -7.01 3.22
CA ALA A 146 -10.56 -7.30 4.37
C ALA A 146 -9.72 -7.33 5.63
N GLY A 147 -10.32 -6.98 6.75
CA GLY A 147 -9.63 -6.97 8.04
C GLY A 147 -10.59 -7.22 9.19
N TYR A 148 -9.99 -7.45 10.33
CA TYR A 148 -10.68 -7.58 11.60
C TYR A 148 -9.92 -6.79 12.67
N VAL A 149 -10.62 -6.08 13.51
CA VAL A 149 -10.07 -5.40 14.70
C VAL A 149 -10.83 -5.83 15.94
N SER A 150 -10.08 -6.18 16.98
CA SER A 150 -10.64 -6.50 18.29
C SER A 150 -10.94 -5.22 19.09
N ASP A 151 -11.75 -5.36 20.15
CA ASP A 151 -12.03 -4.25 21.07
C ASP A 151 -10.78 -3.67 21.77
N MET A 152 -9.67 -4.39 21.76
CA MET A 152 -8.39 -3.93 22.28
C MET A 152 -7.58 -3.09 21.27
N GLY A 153 -8.09 -2.90 20.04
CA GLY A 153 -7.39 -2.18 18.97
C GLY A 153 -6.39 -3.01 18.17
N LEU A 154 -6.15 -4.27 18.54
CA LEU A 154 -5.31 -5.17 17.76
C LEU A 154 -6.12 -5.76 16.60
N GLY A 155 -5.57 -5.71 15.40
CA GLY A 155 -6.24 -6.22 14.21
C GLY A 155 -5.32 -6.93 13.24
N VAL A 156 -5.97 -7.61 12.30
CA VAL A 156 -5.34 -8.32 11.18
C VAL A 156 -5.97 -7.84 9.88
N ASP A 157 -5.20 -7.83 8.80
CA ASP A 157 -5.73 -7.55 7.46
C ASP A 157 -5.06 -8.40 6.38
N ILE A 158 -5.79 -8.57 5.30
CA ILE A 158 -5.29 -9.07 4.03
C ILE A 158 -5.67 -8.07 2.94
N ARG A 159 -4.77 -7.85 1.98
CA ARG A 159 -4.97 -6.86 0.93
C ARG A 159 -4.34 -7.33 -0.37
N TYR A 160 -5.01 -7.03 -1.48
CA TYR A 160 -4.47 -7.16 -2.82
C TYR A 160 -4.38 -5.79 -3.47
N ASN A 161 -3.18 -5.40 -3.89
CA ASN A 161 -2.93 -4.15 -4.61
C ASN A 161 -2.71 -4.47 -6.10
N LEU A 162 -3.60 -3.95 -6.92
CA LEU A 162 -3.61 -4.07 -8.37
C LEU A 162 -2.93 -2.84 -8.97
N GLY A 163 -1.69 -2.98 -9.48
CA GLY A 163 -1.00 -1.92 -10.19
C GLY A 163 -1.77 -1.52 -11.46
N LEU A 164 -1.98 -0.23 -11.64
CA LEU A 164 -2.71 0.37 -12.76
C LEU A 164 -1.77 1.08 -13.74
N THR A 165 -0.59 1.48 -13.28
CA THR A 165 0.38 2.22 -14.09
C THR A 165 1.54 1.35 -14.50
N ASN A 166 2.13 1.68 -15.65
CA ASN A 166 3.41 1.13 -16.06
C ASN A 166 4.53 1.73 -15.21
N ILE A 167 5.29 0.87 -14.53
CA ILE A 167 6.44 1.27 -13.70
C ILE A 167 7.78 1.19 -14.45
N ASN A 168 7.81 0.63 -15.66
CA ASN A 168 9.03 0.50 -16.46
C ASN A 168 9.34 1.82 -17.19
N ASP A 169 10.58 2.25 -17.13
CA ASP A 169 11.09 3.45 -17.82
C ASP A 169 12.22 3.12 -18.82
N ALA A 170 12.71 1.87 -18.82
CA ALA A 170 13.85 1.46 -19.64
C ALA A 170 13.47 0.95 -21.03
N SER A 171 12.20 0.59 -21.26
CA SER A 171 11.71 0.00 -22.52
C SER A 171 10.24 0.33 -22.77
N ASN A 172 9.76 0.05 -23.98
CA ASN A 172 8.34 0.22 -24.35
C ASN A 172 7.43 -0.91 -23.85
N THR A 173 7.92 -1.80 -23.00
CA THR A 173 7.12 -2.89 -22.43
C THR A 173 6.50 -2.43 -21.13
N ASP A 174 5.18 -2.55 -21.01
CA ASP A 174 4.47 -2.19 -19.80
C ASP A 174 4.69 -3.24 -18.71
N VAL A 175 5.08 -2.77 -17.52
CA VAL A 175 5.28 -3.58 -16.33
C VAL A 175 4.45 -3.00 -15.19
N GLN A 176 3.66 -3.85 -14.54
CA GLN A 176 2.77 -3.45 -13.44
C GLN A 176 3.06 -4.26 -12.18
N ASN A 177 2.98 -3.59 -11.02
CA ASN A 177 3.06 -4.25 -9.72
C ASN A 177 1.80 -5.04 -9.39
N ARG A 178 1.96 -6.21 -8.78
CA ARG A 178 0.91 -7.03 -8.18
C ARG A 178 1.37 -7.42 -6.79
N VAL A 179 0.64 -7.01 -5.76
CA VAL A 179 1.08 -7.25 -4.38
C VAL A 179 -0.09 -7.79 -3.56
N PHE A 180 0.07 -9.02 -3.06
CA PHE A 180 -0.75 -9.54 -1.99
C PHE A 180 -0.05 -9.27 -0.66
N SER A 181 -0.76 -8.74 0.35
CA SER A 181 -0.22 -8.47 1.67
C SER A 181 -1.08 -9.06 2.77
N ALA A 182 -0.44 -9.49 3.83
CA ALA A 182 -1.10 -9.86 5.08
C ALA A 182 -0.36 -9.18 6.24
N GLY A 183 -1.09 -8.58 7.17
CA GLY A 183 -0.50 -7.75 8.21
C GLY A 183 -1.24 -7.80 9.54
N LEU A 184 -0.52 -7.30 10.54
CA LEU A 184 -1.04 -6.96 11.84
C LEU A 184 -1.05 -5.43 11.97
N PHE A 185 -2.03 -4.90 12.64
CA PHE A 185 -2.07 -3.49 12.99
C PHE A 185 -2.58 -3.29 14.40
N TYR A 186 -2.21 -2.16 14.99
CA TYR A 186 -2.71 -1.73 16.28
C TYR A 186 -3.23 -0.30 16.16
N GLN A 187 -4.51 -0.11 16.49
CA GLN A 187 -5.16 1.20 16.59
C GLN A 187 -5.11 1.67 18.03
N PHE A 188 -4.55 2.86 18.25
CA PHE A 188 -4.54 3.50 19.56
C PHE A 188 -5.96 3.95 19.89
N MET A 189 -6.63 3.19 20.72
CA MET A 189 -7.98 3.53 21.19
C MET A 189 -7.90 4.55 22.32
N ASP A 190 -8.56 5.69 22.19
CA ASP A 190 -8.72 6.61 23.29
C ASP A 190 -9.66 5.99 24.33
N HIS A 191 -9.09 5.50 25.42
CA HIS A 191 -9.85 5.09 26.59
C HIS A 191 -10.36 6.35 27.30
N HIS A 192 -11.34 7.05 26.71
CA HIS A 192 -12.11 8.00 27.49
C HIS A 192 -12.91 7.18 28.52
N LYS A 193 -12.44 7.22 29.78
CA LYS A 193 -13.20 6.73 30.94
C LYS A 193 -14.62 7.29 30.87
N LYS A 194 -15.59 6.37 30.88
CA LYS A 194 -16.99 6.69 31.20
C LYS A 194 -17.09 7.36 32.56
#